data_fc05255e8725bc816c407168971644a1
#
_entry.id   fc05255e8725bc816c407168971644a1
#
_cell.length_a   1.000
_cell.length_b   1.000
_cell.length_c   1.000
_cell.angle_alpha   90.00
_cell.angle_beta   90.00
_cell.angle_gamma   90.00
#
_symmetry.space_group_name_H-M   'P 1'
#
loop_
_entity.id
_entity.type
_entity.pdbx_description
1 polymer ?
#
loop_
_entity_poly.entity_id
_entity_poly.type
_entity_poly.pdbx_seq_one_letter_code
_entity_poly.pdbx_strand_id
1 'polypeptide(L)'
;RWGKTSLVQKACRLAQSDKLKIVYLDIFSCRSDRDFYDAFASAVLKQTSSKVDEWLENIKLFLSRISPKISMGPDPMTDFSISLEMNPKSDEIDEILQLPEKIAQKKGCSIVICIDEFQQIAEFKDSKIFQKRLRSVWQLQKLVSYCLFGSKKHLMNELFEKKSLPFYKFGDAIYLQKIGTADWIDYIRGRFEATDKQISKELAEKICQRVDNHSSYVQQLAWLVWIRTDKIATEQDFEAAYQDIIDQNTPLFEKQTESLTTYQMNFLRAILDGVHSEFTTQEVLQKYKLGSSANVSIVKRALIKKELIEIEKRQVVIPDPVMTVWLKRELGA
;
A
#
# COMPACT_ATOMS: atom_id res chain seq x y z
N ARG A 1 5.15 -0.18 6.40
CA ARG A 1 5.29 -0.43 4.96
C ARG A 1 5.94 -1.79 4.72
N TRP A 2 5.28 -2.68 3.96
CA TRP A 2 5.67 -4.10 3.81
C TRP A 2 6.41 -4.40 2.50
N GLY A 3 6.79 -3.38 1.72
CA GLY A 3 7.52 -3.56 0.46
C GLY A 3 6.66 -4.00 -0.74
N LYS A 4 5.32 -3.90 -0.68
CA LYS A 4 4.41 -4.28 -1.77
C LYS A 4 4.79 -3.63 -3.11
N THR A 5 4.90 -2.32 -3.13
CA THR A 5 5.26 -1.54 -4.33
C THR A 5 6.59 -2.00 -4.92
N SER A 6 7.63 -2.18 -4.09
CA SER A 6 8.95 -2.67 -4.53
C SER A 6 8.89 -4.08 -5.11
N LEU A 7 8.10 -4.96 -4.50
CA LEU A 7 7.90 -6.33 -5.00
C LEU A 7 7.22 -6.32 -6.37
N VAL A 8 6.11 -5.58 -6.50
CA VAL A 8 5.37 -5.47 -7.77
C VAL A 8 6.25 -4.87 -8.84
N GLN A 9 6.96 -3.77 -8.57
CA GLN A 9 7.86 -3.14 -9.53
C GLN A 9 9.01 -4.07 -9.97
N LYS A 10 9.55 -4.88 -9.05
CA LYS A 10 10.59 -5.88 -9.39
C LYS A 10 9.99 -6.98 -10.26
N ALA A 11 8.83 -7.52 -9.90
CA ALA A 11 8.13 -8.53 -10.68
C ALA A 11 7.80 -8.01 -12.09
N CYS A 12 7.31 -6.77 -12.21
CA CYS A 12 7.03 -6.12 -13.48
C CYS A 12 8.27 -6.06 -14.37
N ARG A 13 9.41 -5.60 -13.83
CA ARG A 13 10.67 -5.52 -14.60
C ARG A 13 11.16 -6.88 -15.08
N LEU A 14 10.97 -7.94 -14.30
CA LEU A 14 11.39 -9.29 -14.66
C LEU A 14 10.45 -9.97 -15.66
N ALA A 15 9.16 -9.65 -15.63
CA ALA A 15 8.15 -10.28 -16.46
C ALA A 15 7.94 -9.57 -17.81
N GLN A 16 8.33 -8.30 -17.95
CA GLN A 16 8.11 -7.51 -19.16
C GLN A 16 8.83 -8.12 -20.37
N SER A 17 8.13 -8.23 -21.50
CA SER A 17 8.64 -8.78 -22.75
C SER A 17 7.88 -8.19 -23.95
N ASP A 18 8.22 -8.61 -25.16
CA ASP A 18 7.47 -8.20 -26.35
C ASP A 18 6.03 -8.73 -26.35
N LYS A 19 5.80 -9.92 -25.77
CA LYS A 19 4.48 -10.54 -25.66
C LYS A 19 3.70 -10.14 -24.41
N LEU A 20 4.36 -9.53 -23.43
CA LEU A 20 3.73 -9.08 -22.19
C LEU A 20 4.16 -7.66 -21.89
N LYS A 21 3.26 -6.72 -22.05
CA LYS A 21 3.47 -5.33 -21.67
C LYS A 21 2.91 -5.11 -20.27
N ILE A 22 3.60 -4.31 -19.47
CA ILE A 22 3.18 -4.02 -18.11
C ILE A 22 3.00 -2.52 -17.97
N VAL A 23 1.83 -2.14 -17.48
CA VAL A 23 1.47 -0.75 -17.19
C VAL A 23 1.41 -0.58 -15.67
N TYR A 24 2.17 0.36 -15.15
CA TYR A 24 2.15 0.73 -13.74
C TYR A 24 1.50 2.09 -13.55
N LEU A 25 0.56 2.17 -12.62
CA LEU A 25 -0.21 3.36 -12.29
C LEU A 25 -0.32 3.50 -10.77
N ASP A 26 0.08 4.64 -10.22
CA ASP A 26 -0.19 5.04 -8.84
C ASP A 26 -1.33 6.06 -8.82
N ILE A 27 -2.41 5.74 -8.12
CA ILE A 27 -3.60 6.59 -8.04
C ILE A 27 -3.73 7.34 -6.71
N PHE A 28 -2.66 7.42 -5.93
CA PHE A 28 -2.65 8.13 -4.64
C PHE A 28 -3.13 9.59 -4.74
N SER A 29 -2.75 10.27 -5.84
CA SER A 29 -3.13 11.66 -6.10
C SER A 29 -4.52 11.84 -6.69
N CYS A 30 -5.16 10.78 -7.19
CA CYS A 30 -6.49 10.86 -7.80
C CYS A 30 -7.55 11.15 -6.73
N ARG A 31 -8.35 12.19 -6.94
CA ARG A 31 -9.43 12.60 -6.04
C ARG A 31 -10.82 12.40 -6.64
N SER A 32 -10.88 12.10 -7.93
CA SER A 32 -12.10 11.87 -8.68
C SER A 32 -11.93 10.73 -9.69
N ASP A 33 -13.05 10.22 -10.18
CA ASP A 33 -13.10 9.28 -11.29
C ASP A 33 -12.43 9.84 -12.55
N ARG A 34 -12.57 11.15 -12.79
CA ARG A 34 -11.92 11.85 -13.90
C ARG A 34 -10.39 11.80 -13.78
N ASP A 35 -9.83 12.13 -12.61
CA ASP A 35 -8.39 12.06 -12.40
C ASP A 35 -7.88 10.63 -12.68
N PHE A 36 -8.67 9.64 -12.29
CA PHE A 36 -8.35 8.24 -12.59
C PHE A 36 -8.34 7.96 -14.09
N TYR A 37 -9.37 8.40 -14.86
CA TYR A 37 -9.41 8.16 -16.30
C TYR A 37 -8.27 8.85 -17.03
N ASP A 38 -7.93 10.08 -16.68
CA ASP A 38 -6.80 10.82 -17.21
C ASP A 38 -5.47 10.11 -16.96
N ALA A 39 -5.24 9.69 -15.71
CA ALA A 39 -4.05 8.97 -15.32
C ALA A 39 -3.96 7.58 -15.98
N PHE A 40 -5.09 6.85 -16.04
CA PHE A 40 -5.18 5.54 -16.67
C PHE A 40 -4.87 5.58 -18.16
N ALA A 41 -5.52 6.47 -18.91
CA ALA A 41 -5.26 6.64 -20.35
C ALA A 41 -3.79 7.02 -20.61
N SER A 42 -3.27 7.98 -19.84
CA SER A 42 -1.88 8.42 -19.95
C SER A 42 -0.89 7.29 -19.69
N ALA A 43 -1.09 6.51 -18.61
CA ALA A 43 -0.23 5.40 -18.26
C ALA A 43 -0.25 4.29 -19.33
N VAL A 44 -1.45 3.91 -19.80
CA VAL A 44 -1.62 2.88 -20.83
C VAL A 44 -0.91 3.28 -22.11
N LEU A 45 -1.16 4.47 -22.63
CA LEU A 45 -0.53 4.93 -23.88
C LEU A 45 0.98 5.06 -23.75
N LYS A 46 1.46 5.66 -22.65
CA LYS A 46 2.90 5.86 -22.42
C LYS A 46 3.67 4.54 -22.34
N GLN A 47 3.17 3.57 -21.59
CA GLN A 47 3.92 2.34 -21.30
C GLN A 47 3.70 1.24 -22.34
N THR A 48 2.73 1.40 -23.23
CA THR A 48 2.50 0.45 -24.33
C THR A 48 3.04 0.92 -25.68
N SER A 49 3.44 2.19 -25.82
CA SER A 49 4.00 2.75 -27.06
C SER A 49 5.50 2.97 -26.93
N SER A 50 6.23 2.67 -28.00
CA SER A 50 7.69 2.81 -28.06
C SER A 50 8.17 4.17 -28.58
N LYS A 51 7.29 4.88 -29.31
CA LYS A 51 7.56 6.19 -29.91
C LYS A 51 6.35 7.11 -29.81
N VAL A 52 6.59 8.41 -29.88
CA VAL A 52 5.52 9.44 -29.81
C VAL A 52 4.52 9.28 -30.96
N ASP A 53 5.00 8.97 -32.15
CA ASP A 53 4.13 8.81 -33.36
C ASP A 53 3.16 7.64 -33.19
N GLU A 54 3.62 6.52 -32.63
CA GLU A 54 2.79 5.36 -32.29
C GLU A 54 1.73 5.70 -31.25
N TRP A 55 2.10 6.49 -30.29
CA TRP A 55 1.23 6.96 -29.24
C TRP A 55 0.14 7.89 -29.78
N LEU A 56 0.49 8.86 -30.65
CA LEU A 56 -0.46 9.73 -31.32
C LEU A 56 -1.39 8.95 -32.27
N GLU A 57 -0.88 7.95 -32.97
CA GLU A 57 -1.68 7.05 -33.80
C GLU A 57 -2.69 6.29 -32.97
N ASN A 58 -2.29 5.74 -31.81
CA ASN A 58 -3.19 5.02 -30.92
C ASN A 58 -4.29 5.93 -30.36
N ILE A 59 -4.02 7.20 -30.05
CA ILE A 59 -5.04 8.16 -29.67
C ILE A 59 -6.05 8.34 -30.78
N LYS A 60 -5.59 8.64 -31.99
CA LYS A 60 -6.47 8.86 -33.15
C LYS A 60 -7.32 7.64 -33.47
N LEU A 61 -6.75 6.45 -33.32
CA LEU A 61 -7.43 5.20 -33.66
C LEU A 61 -8.43 4.74 -32.60
N PHE A 62 -8.07 4.85 -31.33
CA PHE A 62 -8.83 4.23 -30.24
C PHE A 62 -9.65 5.20 -29.39
N LEU A 63 -9.30 6.48 -29.45
CA LEU A 63 -10.00 7.55 -28.72
C LEU A 63 -10.62 8.56 -29.70
N SER A 64 -11.12 8.07 -30.85
CA SER A 64 -11.63 8.90 -31.94
C SER A 64 -12.88 9.72 -31.58
N ARG A 65 -13.65 9.28 -30.60
CA ARG A 65 -14.84 9.98 -30.10
C ARG A 65 -14.50 10.99 -29.01
N ILE A 66 -13.30 10.93 -28.46
CA ILE A 66 -12.82 11.80 -27.41
C ILE A 66 -11.88 12.81 -28.06
N SER A 67 -12.03 14.08 -27.71
CA SER A 67 -11.06 15.12 -28.09
C SER A 67 -10.15 15.40 -26.89
N PRO A 68 -9.17 14.50 -26.60
CA PRO A 68 -8.33 14.67 -25.42
C PRO A 68 -7.43 15.89 -25.62
N LYS A 69 -7.33 16.71 -24.60
CA LYS A 69 -6.29 17.75 -24.55
C LYS A 69 -4.96 17.08 -24.21
N ILE A 70 -4.02 17.20 -25.11
CA ILE A 70 -2.68 16.66 -24.97
C ILE A 70 -1.75 17.80 -24.56
N SER A 71 -1.10 17.67 -23.42
CA SER A 71 -0.02 18.56 -22.99
C SER A 71 1.31 17.82 -23.11
N MET A 72 2.28 18.43 -23.76
CA MET A 72 3.63 17.88 -23.93
C MET A 72 4.62 18.79 -23.23
N GLY A 73 5.50 18.20 -22.40
CA GLY A 73 6.64 18.88 -21.81
C GLY A 73 7.89 18.82 -22.71
N PRO A 74 9.06 19.22 -22.18
CA PRO A 74 10.32 19.22 -22.93
C PRO A 74 10.74 17.84 -23.46
N ASP A 75 10.41 16.77 -22.74
CA ASP A 75 10.56 15.39 -23.20
C ASP A 75 9.19 14.76 -23.44
N PRO A 76 8.73 14.68 -24.72
CA PRO A 76 7.41 14.16 -25.06
C PRO A 76 7.17 12.71 -24.64
N MET A 77 8.20 11.90 -24.38
CA MET A 77 8.03 10.51 -23.92
C MET A 77 7.84 10.40 -22.41
N THR A 78 8.38 11.34 -21.65
CA THR A 78 8.28 11.34 -20.20
C THR A 78 7.27 12.35 -19.67
N ASP A 79 7.10 13.47 -20.35
CA ASP A 79 6.39 14.65 -19.87
C ASP A 79 5.11 14.94 -20.67
N PHE A 80 4.32 13.92 -20.98
CA PHE A 80 3.01 14.16 -21.53
C PHE A 80 1.89 13.81 -20.56
N SER A 81 0.80 14.52 -20.67
CA SER A 81 -0.45 14.19 -20.00
C SER A 81 -1.64 14.29 -20.95
N ILE A 82 -2.62 13.45 -20.70
CA ILE A 82 -3.92 13.51 -21.36
C ILE A 82 -4.90 14.04 -20.34
N SER A 83 -5.68 15.04 -20.76
CA SER A 83 -6.83 15.53 -19.98
C SER A 83 -8.07 15.38 -20.82
N LEU A 84 -9.10 14.81 -20.22
CA LEU A 84 -10.41 14.67 -20.84
C LEU A 84 -11.19 15.99 -20.76
N GLU A 85 -12.20 16.15 -21.59
CA GLU A 85 -13.14 17.28 -21.47
C GLU A 85 -13.92 17.24 -20.14
N MET A 86 -14.49 18.40 -19.77
CA MET A 86 -15.07 18.61 -18.43
C MET A 86 -16.18 17.62 -18.04
N ASN A 87 -16.91 17.04 -19.01
CA ASN A 87 -17.95 16.06 -18.78
C ASN A 87 -17.96 14.99 -19.89
N PRO A 88 -17.06 13.99 -19.85
CA PRO A 88 -17.04 12.93 -20.84
C PRO A 88 -18.34 12.15 -20.82
N LYS A 89 -18.87 11.84 -22.02
CA LYS A 89 -20.05 10.98 -22.15
C LYS A 89 -19.74 9.55 -21.72
N SER A 90 -20.78 8.78 -21.39
CA SER A 90 -20.64 7.38 -20.94
C SER A 90 -19.79 6.54 -21.92
N ASP A 91 -20.05 6.70 -23.22
CA ASP A 91 -19.37 5.94 -24.27
C ASP A 91 -17.88 6.29 -24.39
N GLU A 92 -17.52 7.54 -24.10
CA GLU A 92 -16.14 8.03 -24.10
C GLU A 92 -15.32 7.41 -22.97
N ILE A 93 -15.93 7.29 -21.78
CA ILE A 93 -15.30 6.65 -20.63
C ILE A 93 -15.06 5.16 -20.92
N ASP A 94 -16.02 4.49 -21.52
CA ASP A 94 -15.88 3.07 -21.86
C ASP A 94 -14.79 2.84 -22.90
N GLU A 95 -14.59 3.78 -23.86
CA GLU A 95 -13.45 3.74 -24.80
C GLU A 95 -12.10 3.82 -24.07
N ILE A 96 -11.98 4.69 -23.05
CA ILE A 96 -10.76 4.79 -22.24
C ILE A 96 -10.50 3.48 -21.49
N LEU A 97 -11.50 2.93 -20.85
CA LEU A 97 -11.35 1.68 -20.09
C LEU A 97 -11.07 0.48 -21.01
N GLN A 98 -11.51 0.50 -22.28
CA GLN A 98 -11.23 -0.54 -23.27
C GLN A 98 -9.89 -0.34 -24.00
N LEU A 99 -9.26 0.81 -23.86
CA LEU A 99 -8.00 1.15 -24.54
C LEU A 99 -6.91 0.07 -24.41
N PRO A 100 -6.61 -0.49 -23.24
CA PRO A 100 -5.59 -1.52 -23.12
C PRO A 100 -5.93 -2.79 -23.89
N GLU A 101 -7.18 -3.23 -23.92
CA GLU A 101 -7.62 -4.41 -24.68
C GLU A 101 -7.45 -4.18 -26.20
N LYS A 102 -7.86 -3.00 -26.70
CA LYS A 102 -7.70 -2.63 -28.11
C LYS A 102 -6.22 -2.58 -28.53
N ILE A 103 -5.36 -2.03 -27.67
CA ILE A 103 -3.90 -2.00 -27.92
C ILE A 103 -3.32 -3.42 -27.90
N ALA A 104 -3.71 -4.25 -26.92
CA ALA A 104 -3.27 -5.63 -26.83
C ALA A 104 -3.61 -6.43 -28.08
N GLN A 105 -4.84 -6.29 -28.59
CA GLN A 105 -5.29 -6.91 -29.83
C GLN A 105 -4.49 -6.42 -31.05
N LYS A 106 -4.28 -5.09 -31.19
CA LYS A 106 -3.49 -4.50 -32.29
C LYS A 106 -2.06 -5.01 -32.31
N LYS A 107 -1.44 -5.16 -31.11
CA LYS A 107 -0.04 -5.58 -30.94
C LYS A 107 0.17 -7.08 -30.85
N GLY A 108 -0.89 -7.87 -30.73
CA GLY A 108 -0.79 -9.33 -30.54
C GLY A 108 -0.06 -9.71 -29.23
N CYS A 109 -0.27 -8.94 -28.16
CA CYS A 109 0.37 -9.14 -26.87
C CYS A 109 -0.66 -9.16 -25.72
N SER A 110 -0.24 -9.55 -24.53
CA SER A 110 -1.02 -9.36 -23.32
C SER A 110 -0.57 -8.12 -22.55
N ILE A 111 -1.46 -7.52 -21.77
CA ILE A 111 -1.16 -6.36 -20.94
C ILE A 111 -1.51 -6.68 -19.47
N VAL A 112 -0.60 -6.39 -18.54
CA VAL A 112 -0.89 -6.38 -17.11
C VAL A 112 -0.91 -4.94 -16.62
N ILE A 113 -2.00 -4.53 -15.99
CA ILE A 113 -2.14 -3.20 -15.40
C ILE A 113 -2.01 -3.32 -13.89
N CYS A 114 -0.93 -2.76 -13.35
CA CYS A 114 -0.62 -2.70 -11.94
C CYS A 114 -1.06 -1.35 -11.37
N ILE A 115 -2.07 -1.34 -10.49
CA ILE A 115 -2.58 -0.11 -9.88
C ILE A 115 -2.24 -0.09 -8.40
N ASP A 116 -1.36 0.85 -8.02
CA ASP A 116 -1.01 1.09 -6.63
C ASP A 116 -2.02 2.03 -5.95
N GLU A 117 -2.16 1.89 -4.63
CA GLU A 117 -3.09 2.64 -3.76
C GLU A 117 -4.56 2.53 -4.24
N PHE A 118 -4.93 1.34 -4.76
CA PHE A 118 -6.25 1.11 -5.38
C PHE A 118 -7.42 1.42 -4.44
N GLN A 119 -7.26 1.31 -3.13
CA GLN A 119 -8.30 1.68 -2.17
C GLN A 119 -8.74 3.16 -2.28
N GLN A 120 -7.95 4.02 -2.94
CA GLN A 120 -8.30 5.44 -3.16
C GLN A 120 -9.64 5.60 -3.88
N ILE A 121 -10.01 4.65 -4.74
CA ILE A 121 -11.33 4.68 -5.41
C ILE A 121 -12.52 4.65 -4.45
N ALA A 122 -12.34 4.18 -3.22
CA ALA A 122 -13.40 4.19 -2.21
C ALA A 122 -13.75 5.60 -1.71
N GLU A 123 -12.83 6.54 -1.86
CA GLU A 123 -12.97 7.94 -1.43
C GLU A 123 -13.62 8.84 -2.51
N PHE A 124 -13.82 8.35 -3.74
CA PHE A 124 -14.47 9.11 -4.81
C PHE A 124 -15.95 9.36 -4.50
N LYS A 125 -16.46 10.53 -4.92
CA LYS A 125 -17.84 10.97 -4.62
C LYS A 125 -18.89 9.93 -4.98
N ASP A 126 -18.79 9.33 -6.18
CA ASP A 126 -19.73 8.31 -6.70
C ASP A 126 -19.05 6.94 -6.81
N SER A 127 -18.26 6.60 -5.80
CA SER A 127 -17.42 5.40 -5.74
C SER A 127 -18.10 4.11 -6.20
N LYS A 128 -19.34 3.85 -5.78
CA LYS A 128 -20.07 2.64 -6.20
C LYS A 128 -20.39 2.62 -7.70
N ILE A 129 -20.75 3.76 -8.29
CA ILE A 129 -21.06 3.87 -9.73
C ILE A 129 -19.78 3.65 -10.51
N PHE A 130 -18.70 4.31 -10.09
CA PHE A 130 -17.38 4.15 -10.66
C PHE A 130 -16.89 2.70 -10.61
N GLN A 131 -16.97 2.04 -9.46
CA GLN A 131 -16.61 0.63 -9.30
C GLN A 131 -17.42 -0.31 -10.21
N LYS A 132 -18.73 -0.08 -10.34
CA LYS A 132 -19.60 -0.86 -11.26
C LYS A 132 -19.12 -0.72 -12.70
N ARG A 133 -18.77 0.49 -13.12
CA ARG A 133 -18.28 0.76 -14.47
C ARG A 133 -16.94 0.06 -14.72
N LEU A 134 -15.97 0.19 -13.82
CA LEU A 134 -14.69 -0.52 -13.94
C LEU A 134 -14.92 -2.02 -14.11
N ARG A 135 -15.72 -2.61 -13.20
CA ARG A 135 -16.00 -4.05 -13.26
C ARG A 135 -16.69 -4.46 -14.56
N SER A 136 -17.68 -3.71 -15.03
CA SER A 136 -18.45 -4.06 -16.24
C SER A 136 -17.56 -4.12 -17.49
N VAL A 137 -16.54 -3.27 -17.56
CA VAL A 137 -15.60 -3.27 -18.69
C VAL A 137 -14.49 -4.31 -18.48
N TRP A 138 -13.83 -4.31 -17.33
CA TRP A 138 -12.66 -5.13 -17.07
C TRP A 138 -12.94 -6.64 -17.13
N GLN A 139 -14.12 -7.08 -16.65
CA GLN A 139 -14.49 -8.51 -16.70
C GLN A 139 -14.68 -9.08 -18.11
N LEU A 140 -14.81 -8.21 -19.13
CA LEU A 140 -14.99 -8.62 -20.52
C LEU A 140 -13.66 -8.69 -21.29
N GLN A 141 -12.61 -8.15 -20.74
CA GLN A 141 -11.28 -8.13 -21.36
C GLN A 141 -10.65 -9.52 -21.29
N LYS A 142 -9.97 -9.92 -22.36
CA LYS A 142 -9.36 -11.26 -22.51
C LYS A 142 -7.84 -11.21 -22.54
N LEU A 143 -7.26 -10.09 -22.98
CA LEU A 143 -5.83 -9.90 -23.12
C LEU A 143 -5.25 -8.98 -22.04
N VAL A 144 -6.10 -8.46 -21.13
CA VAL A 144 -5.69 -7.58 -20.04
C VAL A 144 -5.95 -8.23 -18.69
N SER A 145 -4.96 -8.18 -17.82
CA SER A 145 -5.06 -8.60 -16.42
C SER A 145 -4.76 -7.42 -15.50
N TYR A 146 -5.36 -7.43 -14.32
CA TYR A 146 -5.22 -6.36 -13.33
C TYR A 146 -4.55 -6.85 -12.07
N CYS A 147 -3.51 -6.15 -11.62
CA CYS A 147 -2.87 -6.32 -10.32
C CYS A 147 -3.21 -5.09 -9.47
N LEU A 148 -4.20 -5.23 -8.58
CA LEU A 148 -4.74 -4.15 -7.76
C LEU A 148 -4.18 -4.28 -6.35
N PHE A 149 -3.46 -3.28 -5.87
CA PHE A 149 -2.84 -3.35 -4.55
C PHE A 149 -2.83 -1.98 -3.86
N GLY A 150 -2.63 -1.99 -2.55
CA GLY A 150 -2.63 -0.76 -1.75
C GLY A 150 -2.15 -0.99 -0.33
N SER A 151 -1.94 0.11 0.39
CA SER A 151 -1.39 0.10 1.74
C SER A 151 -2.45 -0.11 2.82
N LYS A 152 -3.67 0.39 2.63
CA LYS A 152 -4.76 0.35 3.62
C LYS A 152 -5.54 -0.97 3.54
N LYS A 153 -5.03 -1.99 4.24
CA LYS A 153 -5.58 -3.36 4.23
C LYS A 153 -7.09 -3.42 4.49
N HIS A 154 -7.59 -2.65 5.46
CA HIS A 154 -9.01 -2.66 5.80
C HIS A 154 -9.90 -2.14 4.66
N LEU A 155 -9.45 -1.11 3.91
CA LEU A 155 -10.18 -0.58 2.76
C LEU A 155 -10.12 -1.53 1.57
N MET A 156 -8.96 -2.16 1.31
CA MET A 156 -8.83 -3.20 0.29
C MET A 156 -9.77 -4.37 0.59
N ASN A 157 -9.79 -4.88 1.83
CA ASN A 157 -10.70 -5.94 2.22
C ASN A 157 -12.17 -5.51 2.06
N GLU A 158 -12.52 -4.27 2.42
CA GLU A 158 -13.87 -3.78 2.21
C GLU A 158 -14.27 -3.83 0.73
N LEU A 159 -13.41 -3.37 -0.18
CA LEU A 159 -13.68 -3.37 -1.62
C LEU A 159 -13.92 -4.78 -2.19
N PHE A 160 -13.13 -5.78 -1.78
CA PHE A 160 -13.12 -7.11 -2.40
C PHE A 160 -13.90 -8.19 -1.63
N GLU A 161 -14.16 -8.01 -0.34
CA GLU A 161 -14.83 -8.99 0.51
C GLU A 161 -16.29 -8.62 0.84
N LYS A 162 -16.68 -7.34 0.73
CA LYS A 162 -18.04 -6.89 1.06
C LYS A 162 -19.01 -7.20 -0.08
N LYS A 163 -19.95 -8.12 0.17
CA LYS A 163 -20.96 -8.59 -0.82
C LYS A 163 -21.74 -7.48 -1.52
N SER A 164 -21.92 -6.32 -0.88
CA SER A 164 -22.68 -5.20 -1.43
C SER A 164 -21.86 -4.28 -2.36
N LEU A 165 -20.56 -4.56 -2.54
CA LEU A 165 -19.68 -3.76 -3.39
C LEU A 165 -19.39 -4.45 -4.72
N PRO A 166 -19.16 -3.67 -5.80
CA PRO A 166 -18.98 -4.21 -7.13
C PRO A 166 -17.81 -5.15 -7.29
N PHE A 167 -16.69 -4.92 -6.59
CA PHE A 167 -15.51 -5.77 -6.68
C PHE A 167 -15.54 -7.04 -5.82
N TYR A 168 -16.69 -7.32 -5.17
CA TYR A 168 -16.82 -8.56 -4.40
C TYR A 168 -16.44 -9.79 -5.25
N LYS A 169 -15.43 -10.54 -4.80
CA LYS A 169 -14.88 -11.71 -5.49
C LYS A 169 -14.50 -11.46 -6.97
N PHE A 170 -13.98 -10.30 -7.29
CA PHE A 170 -13.58 -9.96 -8.66
C PHE A 170 -12.26 -10.62 -9.09
N GLY A 171 -11.43 -11.06 -8.16
CA GLY A 171 -10.18 -11.75 -8.43
C GLY A 171 -9.67 -12.46 -7.19
N ASP A 172 -8.48 -13.04 -7.31
CA ASP A 172 -7.80 -13.74 -6.22
C ASP A 172 -7.07 -12.74 -5.31
N ALA A 173 -7.23 -12.89 -4.00
CA ALA A 173 -6.56 -12.06 -3.01
C ALA A 173 -5.24 -12.70 -2.58
N ILE A 174 -4.14 -11.96 -2.74
CA ILE A 174 -2.81 -12.36 -2.27
C ILE A 174 -2.44 -11.50 -1.06
N TYR A 175 -2.32 -12.14 0.10
CA TYR A 175 -1.87 -11.49 1.33
C TYR A 175 -0.37 -11.65 1.49
N LEU A 176 0.38 -10.55 1.32
CA LEU A 176 1.82 -10.59 1.56
C LEU A 176 2.10 -10.84 3.05
N GLN A 177 2.90 -11.85 3.30
CA GLN A 177 3.44 -12.11 4.63
C GLN A 177 4.66 -11.22 4.89
N LYS A 178 5.05 -11.11 6.17
CA LYS A 178 6.34 -10.52 6.54
C LYS A 178 7.47 -11.31 5.88
N ILE A 179 8.53 -10.63 5.49
CA ILE A 179 9.76 -11.28 5.02
C ILE A 179 10.32 -12.10 6.18
N GLY A 180 10.73 -13.33 5.90
CA GLY A 180 11.27 -14.25 6.89
C GLY A 180 12.55 -13.74 7.54
N THR A 181 12.77 -14.08 8.81
CA THR A 181 13.98 -13.68 9.53
C THR A 181 15.26 -14.17 8.84
N ALA A 182 15.25 -15.37 8.29
CA ALA A 182 16.41 -15.91 7.56
C ALA A 182 16.77 -15.06 6.34
N ASP A 183 15.78 -14.69 5.52
CA ASP A 183 15.98 -13.83 4.35
C ASP A 183 16.52 -12.44 4.73
N TRP A 184 16.04 -11.92 5.87
CA TRP A 184 16.53 -10.64 6.41
C TRP A 184 17.98 -10.74 6.90
N ILE A 185 18.34 -11.80 7.60
CA ILE A 185 19.71 -12.02 8.09
C ILE A 185 20.67 -12.03 6.91
N ASP A 186 20.38 -12.80 5.86
CA ASP A 186 21.22 -12.88 4.68
C ASP A 186 21.36 -11.53 3.98
N TYR A 187 20.24 -10.80 3.85
CA TYR A 187 20.24 -9.46 3.26
C TYR A 187 21.07 -8.48 4.09
N ILE A 188 20.87 -8.42 5.41
CA ILE A 188 21.57 -7.48 6.29
C ILE A 188 23.08 -7.76 6.24
N ARG A 189 23.48 -9.03 6.41
CA ARG A 189 24.90 -9.42 6.38
C ARG A 189 25.54 -9.07 5.04
N GLY A 190 24.90 -9.42 3.93
CA GLY A 190 25.41 -9.08 2.60
C GLY A 190 25.55 -7.56 2.37
N ARG A 191 24.65 -6.73 2.98
CA ARG A 191 24.78 -5.25 2.91
C ARG A 191 25.94 -4.71 3.73
N PHE A 192 26.24 -5.29 4.89
CA PHE A 192 27.42 -4.95 5.69
C PHE A 192 28.71 -5.35 4.97
N GLU A 193 28.78 -6.58 4.48
CA GLU A 193 29.94 -7.11 3.74
C GLU A 193 30.26 -6.28 2.49
N ALA A 194 29.22 -5.82 1.76
CA ALA A 194 29.40 -4.98 0.56
C ALA A 194 30.05 -3.61 0.85
N THR A 195 30.24 -3.25 2.12
CA THR A 195 30.83 -2.00 2.57
C THR A 195 31.98 -2.22 3.56
N ASP A 196 32.65 -3.38 3.49
CA ASP A 196 33.77 -3.78 4.34
C ASP A 196 33.48 -3.73 5.86
N LYS A 197 32.18 -3.92 6.22
CA LYS A 197 31.74 -4.04 7.60
C LYS A 197 31.22 -5.44 7.87
N GLN A 198 31.14 -5.82 9.12
CA GLN A 198 30.63 -7.13 9.54
C GLN A 198 29.56 -6.99 10.60
N ILE A 199 28.58 -7.89 10.56
CA ILE A 199 27.58 -8.07 11.60
C ILE A 199 27.38 -9.56 11.85
N SER A 200 27.29 -9.97 13.12
CA SER A 200 27.03 -11.37 13.47
C SER A 200 25.61 -11.79 13.07
N LYS A 201 25.42 -13.08 12.88
CA LYS A 201 24.09 -13.64 12.59
C LYS A 201 23.11 -13.32 13.73
N GLU A 202 23.56 -13.46 14.96
CA GLU A 202 22.77 -13.25 16.19
C GLU A 202 22.32 -11.78 16.29
N LEU A 203 23.21 -10.83 15.98
CA LEU A 203 22.87 -9.42 16.01
C LEU A 203 21.90 -9.02 14.87
N ALA A 204 22.09 -9.58 13.66
CA ALA A 204 21.16 -9.40 12.55
C ALA A 204 19.78 -10.01 12.86
N GLU A 205 19.73 -11.17 13.50
CA GLU A 205 18.48 -11.77 13.98
C GLU A 205 17.81 -10.90 15.02
N LYS A 206 18.57 -10.35 15.98
CA LYS A 206 18.06 -9.44 17.02
C LYS A 206 17.43 -8.18 16.42
N ILE A 207 18.04 -7.61 15.36
CA ILE A 207 17.44 -6.50 14.60
C ILE A 207 16.04 -6.88 14.11
N CYS A 208 15.89 -8.05 13.48
CA CYS A 208 14.62 -8.51 12.93
C CYS A 208 13.57 -8.72 14.02
N GLN A 209 13.92 -9.42 15.09
CA GLN A 209 13.03 -9.74 16.19
C GLN A 209 12.56 -8.49 16.94
N ARG A 210 13.46 -7.51 17.17
CA ARG A 210 13.14 -6.28 17.92
C ARG A 210 12.05 -5.44 17.28
N VAL A 211 11.93 -5.50 15.96
CA VAL A 211 10.91 -4.79 15.19
C VAL A 211 9.93 -5.74 14.48
N ASP A 212 9.79 -6.97 14.99
CA ASP A 212 8.82 -7.97 14.54
C ASP A 212 8.81 -8.16 13.00
N ASN A 213 9.98 -8.24 12.39
CA ASN A 213 10.18 -8.34 10.93
C ASN A 213 9.43 -7.25 10.12
N HIS A 214 9.13 -6.10 10.72
CA HIS A 214 8.48 -5.00 10.01
C HIS A 214 9.47 -4.40 9.00
N SER A 215 9.23 -4.60 7.70
CA SER A 215 10.22 -4.36 6.64
C SER A 215 10.84 -2.98 6.63
N SER A 216 10.07 -1.93 6.91
CA SER A 216 10.60 -0.56 7.01
C SER A 216 11.54 -0.40 8.20
N TYR A 217 11.15 -0.93 9.37
CA TYR A 217 11.95 -0.82 10.58
C TYR A 217 13.17 -1.73 10.59
N VAL A 218 13.09 -2.93 9.98
CA VAL A 218 14.29 -3.77 9.82
C VAL A 218 15.35 -3.03 9.01
N GLN A 219 14.96 -2.42 7.90
CA GLN A 219 15.90 -1.65 7.06
C GLN A 219 16.44 -0.42 7.79
N GLN A 220 15.57 0.34 8.47
CA GLN A 220 15.97 1.54 9.20
C GLN A 220 16.91 1.19 10.37
N LEU A 221 16.57 0.17 11.16
CA LEU A 221 17.39 -0.25 12.30
C LEU A 221 18.75 -0.81 11.84
N ALA A 222 18.75 -1.66 10.81
CA ALA A 222 19.98 -2.18 10.23
C ALA A 222 20.88 -1.05 9.69
N TRP A 223 20.29 -0.03 9.06
CA TRP A 223 21.03 1.15 8.58
C TRP A 223 21.60 1.99 9.75
N LEU A 224 20.83 2.20 10.81
CA LEU A 224 21.30 2.93 11.99
C LEU A 224 22.42 2.17 12.72
N VAL A 225 22.36 0.86 12.80
CA VAL A 225 23.47 0.04 13.31
C VAL A 225 24.68 0.17 12.39
N TRP A 226 24.49 0.06 11.08
CA TRP A 226 25.55 0.17 10.09
C TRP A 226 26.30 1.50 10.17
N ILE A 227 25.61 2.63 10.34
CA ILE A 227 26.25 3.97 10.51
C ILE A 227 27.14 4.01 11.74
N ARG A 228 26.73 3.37 12.84
CA ARG A 228 27.49 3.36 14.11
C ARG A 228 28.66 2.39 14.09
N THR A 229 28.57 1.35 13.29
CA THR A 229 29.62 0.34 13.18
C THR A 229 30.85 0.91 12.51
N ASP A 230 32.02 0.76 13.12
CA ASP A 230 33.31 1.01 12.45
C ASP A 230 33.62 -0.17 11.51
N LYS A 231 34.03 -1.32 12.02
CA LYS A 231 34.32 -2.55 11.25
C LYS A 231 33.37 -3.69 11.60
N ILE A 232 33.13 -3.91 12.88
CA ILE A 232 32.30 -5.02 13.38
C ILE A 232 31.21 -4.42 14.26
N ALA A 233 29.96 -4.70 13.92
CA ALA A 233 28.80 -4.25 14.67
C ALA A 233 28.77 -4.87 16.07
N THR A 234 28.50 -4.04 17.06
CA THR A 234 28.46 -4.41 18.47
C THR A 234 27.03 -4.34 19.02
N GLU A 235 26.82 -4.96 20.16
CA GLU A 235 25.56 -4.84 20.92
C GLU A 235 25.27 -3.38 21.32
N GLN A 236 26.29 -2.61 21.62
CA GLN A 236 26.15 -1.20 21.98
C GLN A 236 25.68 -0.36 20.77
N ASP A 237 26.18 -0.65 19.56
CA ASP A 237 25.71 0.00 18.32
C ASP A 237 24.23 -0.30 18.10
N PHE A 238 23.81 -1.53 18.36
CA PHE A 238 22.42 -1.94 18.21
C PHE A 238 21.50 -1.24 19.21
N GLU A 239 21.83 -1.24 20.53
CA GLU A 239 20.96 -0.62 21.55
C GLU A 239 20.84 0.90 21.32
N ALA A 240 21.94 1.57 20.95
CA ALA A 240 21.92 2.99 20.60
C ALA A 240 21.06 3.26 19.34
N ALA A 241 21.21 2.43 18.30
CA ALA A 241 20.40 2.52 17.09
C ALA A 241 18.90 2.28 17.36
N TYR A 242 18.60 1.34 18.25
CA TYR A 242 17.22 1.06 18.62
C TYR A 242 16.57 2.21 19.42
N GLN A 243 17.34 2.87 20.30
CA GLN A 243 16.86 4.08 20.97
C GLN A 243 16.57 5.20 19.97
N ASP A 244 17.48 5.43 19.01
CA ASP A 244 17.25 6.44 17.97
C ASP A 244 15.98 6.21 17.15
N ILE A 245 15.66 4.95 16.81
CA ILE A 245 14.43 4.66 16.08
C ILE A 245 13.19 5.08 16.87
N ILE A 246 13.18 4.86 18.17
CA ILE A 246 12.09 5.28 19.04
C ILE A 246 12.01 6.81 19.08
N ASP A 247 13.14 7.46 19.33
CA ASP A 247 13.21 8.92 19.46
C ASP A 247 12.81 9.64 18.15
N GLN A 248 13.27 9.12 17.00
CA GLN A 248 12.91 9.67 15.69
C GLN A 248 11.42 9.54 15.35
N ASN A 249 10.75 8.51 15.88
CA ASN A 249 9.33 8.29 15.63
C ASN A 249 8.43 8.92 16.71
N THR A 250 8.97 9.30 17.88
CA THR A 250 8.21 9.89 18.99
C THR A 250 7.33 11.06 18.56
N PRO A 251 7.80 12.07 17.82
CA PRO A 251 6.93 13.19 17.41
C PRO A 251 5.73 12.78 16.54
N LEU A 252 5.91 11.73 15.73
CA LEU A 252 4.82 11.15 14.93
C LEU A 252 3.80 10.45 15.84
N PHE A 253 4.26 9.66 16.79
CA PHE A 253 3.41 8.92 17.72
C PHE A 253 2.64 9.85 18.65
N GLU A 254 3.28 10.89 19.18
CA GLU A 254 2.62 11.96 19.94
C GLU A 254 1.48 12.59 19.14
N LYS A 255 1.75 13.02 17.90
CA LYS A 255 0.74 13.59 17.01
C LYS A 255 -0.42 12.62 16.71
N GLN A 256 -0.14 11.33 16.55
CA GLN A 256 -1.16 10.32 16.29
C GLN A 256 -2.03 10.06 17.53
N THR A 257 -1.47 10.18 18.72
CA THR A 257 -2.16 9.89 19.99
C THR A 257 -2.79 11.12 20.63
N GLU A 258 -2.32 12.35 20.34
CA GLU A 258 -2.81 13.61 20.89
C GLU A 258 -4.34 13.77 20.77
N SER A 259 -4.90 13.32 19.64
CA SER A 259 -6.34 13.43 19.35
C SER A 259 -7.17 12.23 19.88
N LEU A 260 -6.56 11.32 20.63
CA LEU A 260 -7.26 10.15 21.15
C LEU A 260 -8.05 10.49 22.42
N THR A 261 -9.27 9.94 22.50
CA THR A 261 -10.08 10.05 23.71
C THR A 261 -9.53 9.11 24.80
N THR A 262 -9.89 9.38 26.05
CA THR A 262 -9.55 8.49 27.18
C THR A 262 -9.96 7.03 26.93
N TYR A 263 -11.13 6.80 26.31
CA TYR A 263 -11.57 5.44 25.96
C TYR A 263 -10.67 4.78 24.92
N GLN A 264 -10.19 5.55 23.93
CA GLN A 264 -9.28 5.03 22.92
C GLN A 264 -7.89 4.71 23.51
N MET A 265 -7.37 5.56 24.37
CA MET A 265 -6.12 5.30 25.10
C MET A 265 -6.23 4.07 26.02
N ASN A 266 -7.34 3.95 26.76
CA ASN A 266 -7.59 2.80 27.61
C ASN A 266 -7.70 1.48 26.81
N PHE A 267 -8.25 1.55 25.59
CA PHE A 267 -8.33 0.40 24.70
C PHE A 267 -6.93 -0.03 24.22
N LEU A 268 -6.07 0.92 23.87
CA LEU A 268 -4.67 0.63 23.53
C LEU A 268 -3.92 0.03 24.72
N ARG A 269 -4.13 0.56 25.94
CA ARG A 269 -3.55 -0.01 27.15
C ARG A 269 -3.98 -1.46 27.38
N ALA A 270 -5.26 -1.78 27.15
CA ALA A 270 -5.72 -3.17 27.25
C ALA A 270 -4.97 -4.10 26.28
N ILE A 271 -4.71 -3.65 25.04
CA ILE A 271 -3.92 -4.44 24.07
C ILE A 271 -2.48 -4.61 24.56
N LEU A 272 -1.85 -3.58 25.09
CA LEU A 272 -0.47 -3.64 25.60
C LEU A 272 -0.33 -4.60 26.76
N ASP A 273 -1.38 -4.73 27.59
CA ASP A 273 -1.47 -5.68 28.72
C ASP A 273 -1.88 -7.10 28.27
N GLY A 274 -1.96 -7.37 26.95
CA GLY A 274 -2.21 -8.69 26.39
C GLY A 274 -3.68 -9.04 26.14
N VAL A 275 -4.60 -8.08 26.23
CA VAL A 275 -6.01 -8.29 25.83
C VAL A 275 -6.12 -8.11 24.31
N HIS A 276 -6.22 -9.22 23.59
CA HIS A 276 -6.33 -9.21 22.11
C HIS A 276 -7.72 -9.60 21.60
N SER A 277 -8.58 -10.10 22.48
CA SER A 277 -9.96 -10.51 22.20
C SER A 277 -10.84 -10.23 23.42
N GLU A 278 -12.15 -10.48 23.32
CA GLU A 278 -13.11 -10.43 24.43
C GLU A 278 -13.15 -9.11 25.22
N PHE A 279 -12.95 -7.98 24.55
CA PHE A 279 -12.94 -6.64 25.16
C PHE A 279 -14.28 -6.25 25.82
N THR A 280 -15.34 -7.04 25.64
CA THR A 280 -16.69 -6.77 26.17
C THR A 280 -17.02 -7.55 27.42
N THR A 281 -16.07 -8.34 27.97
CA THR A 281 -16.26 -9.00 29.28
C THR A 281 -16.33 -7.97 30.40
N GLN A 282 -17.09 -8.26 31.43
CA GLN A 282 -17.27 -7.36 32.59
C GLN A 282 -15.92 -7.00 33.22
N GLU A 283 -15.04 -7.97 33.35
CA GLU A 283 -13.71 -7.81 33.93
C GLU A 283 -12.88 -6.81 33.13
N VAL A 284 -12.80 -6.97 31.81
CA VAL A 284 -12.03 -6.09 30.93
C VAL A 284 -12.64 -4.69 30.86
N LEU A 285 -13.98 -4.60 30.80
CA LEU A 285 -14.68 -3.29 30.79
C LEU A 285 -14.39 -2.48 32.04
N GLN A 286 -14.38 -3.13 33.21
CA GLN A 286 -14.12 -2.47 34.49
C GLN A 286 -12.63 -2.15 34.68
N LYS A 287 -11.76 -3.13 34.43
CA LYS A 287 -10.30 -3.00 34.61
C LYS A 287 -9.75 -1.83 33.78
N TYR A 288 -10.15 -1.73 32.50
CA TYR A 288 -9.64 -0.71 31.60
C TYR A 288 -10.59 0.49 31.42
N LYS A 289 -11.69 0.55 32.15
CA LYS A 289 -12.68 1.64 32.06
C LYS A 289 -13.14 1.90 30.61
N LEU A 290 -13.48 0.84 29.89
CA LEU A 290 -13.88 0.92 28.48
C LEU A 290 -15.32 1.37 28.25
N GLY A 291 -16.11 1.51 29.33
CA GLY A 291 -17.52 1.87 29.26
C GLY A 291 -18.39 0.65 28.92
N SER A 292 -19.30 0.81 27.97
CA SER A 292 -20.22 -0.26 27.56
C SER A 292 -19.68 -1.06 26.37
N SER A 293 -20.24 -2.24 26.12
CA SER A 293 -19.94 -3.05 24.93
C SER A 293 -20.19 -2.28 23.62
N ALA A 294 -21.20 -1.40 23.59
CA ALA A 294 -21.46 -0.54 22.45
C ALA A 294 -20.30 0.47 22.23
N ASN A 295 -19.79 1.05 23.34
CA ASN A 295 -18.65 1.98 23.27
C ASN A 295 -17.38 1.27 22.77
N VAL A 296 -17.11 0.05 23.21
CA VAL A 296 -15.99 -0.77 22.70
C VAL A 296 -16.04 -0.91 21.18
N SER A 297 -17.21 -1.15 20.62
CA SER A 297 -17.39 -1.28 19.16
C SER A 297 -17.11 0.04 18.42
N ILE A 298 -17.49 1.17 19.01
CA ILE A 298 -17.23 2.51 18.45
C ILE A 298 -15.73 2.82 18.51
N VAL A 299 -15.11 2.63 19.67
CA VAL A 299 -13.68 2.85 19.91
C VAL A 299 -12.83 2.00 18.96
N LYS A 300 -13.11 0.71 18.87
CA LYS A 300 -12.41 -0.23 17.99
C LYS A 300 -12.48 0.24 16.53
N ARG A 301 -13.66 0.62 16.06
CA ARG A 301 -13.85 1.12 14.69
C ARG A 301 -13.08 2.41 14.42
N ALA A 302 -13.07 3.32 15.38
CA ALA A 302 -12.33 4.59 15.29
C ALA A 302 -10.81 4.35 15.24
N LEU A 303 -10.28 3.44 16.06
CA LEU A 303 -8.85 3.10 16.06
C LEU A 303 -8.43 2.38 14.78
N ILE A 304 -9.28 1.50 14.21
CA ILE A 304 -9.03 0.89 12.89
C ILE A 304 -8.98 1.97 11.80
N LYS A 305 -9.92 2.92 11.81
CA LYS A 305 -9.93 4.02 10.84
C LYS A 305 -8.70 4.91 10.94
N LYS A 306 -8.14 5.06 12.16
CA LYS A 306 -6.88 5.78 12.41
C LYS A 306 -5.62 4.91 12.13
N GLU A 307 -5.78 3.66 11.72
CA GLU A 307 -4.69 2.69 11.47
C GLU A 307 -3.80 2.42 12.70
N LEU A 308 -4.31 2.68 13.91
CA LEU A 308 -3.59 2.42 15.16
C LEU A 308 -3.72 0.97 15.64
N ILE A 309 -4.76 0.28 15.19
CA ILE A 309 -4.96 -1.15 15.45
C ILE A 309 -5.40 -1.88 14.17
N GLU A 310 -5.06 -3.15 14.09
CA GLU A 310 -5.53 -4.08 13.06
C GLU A 310 -6.17 -5.33 13.66
N ILE A 311 -6.92 -6.07 12.83
CA ILE A 311 -7.44 -7.38 13.20
C ILE A 311 -6.64 -8.43 12.43
N GLU A 312 -5.87 -9.23 13.16
CA GLU A 312 -5.11 -10.35 12.64
C GLU A 312 -5.57 -11.66 13.26
N LYS A 313 -5.96 -12.64 12.45
CA LYS A 313 -6.43 -13.96 12.95
C LYS A 313 -7.48 -13.86 14.07
N ARG A 314 -8.40 -12.91 14.00
CA ARG A 314 -9.44 -12.56 15.00
C ARG A 314 -8.92 -11.89 16.28
N GLN A 315 -7.65 -11.56 16.35
CA GLN A 315 -7.06 -10.80 17.45
C GLN A 315 -6.88 -9.34 17.06
N VAL A 316 -7.00 -8.45 18.02
CA VAL A 316 -6.73 -7.02 17.84
C VAL A 316 -5.28 -6.76 18.25
N VAL A 317 -4.52 -6.16 17.34
CA VAL A 317 -3.10 -5.88 17.54
C VAL A 317 -2.78 -4.44 17.17
N ILE A 318 -1.72 -3.90 17.74
CA ILE A 318 -1.08 -2.66 17.29
C ILE A 318 -0.07 -3.06 16.19
N PRO A 319 -0.26 -2.65 14.92
CA PRO A 319 0.56 -3.15 13.81
C PRO A 319 1.99 -2.58 13.80
N ASP A 320 2.21 -1.45 14.49
CA ASP A 320 3.51 -0.80 14.58
C ASP A 320 4.28 -1.25 15.83
N PRO A 321 5.37 -2.04 15.67
CA PRO A 321 6.13 -2.56 16.79
C PRO A 321 6.90 -1.47 17.56
N VAL A 322 7.33 -0.39 16.91
CA VAL A 322 8.04 0.72 17.56
C VAL A 322 7.05 1.56 18.37
N MET A 323 5.86 1.83 17.81
CA MET A 323 4.78 2.48 18.55
C MET A 323 4.34 1.66 19.76
N THR A 324 4.32 0.34 19.66
CA THR A 324 4.01 -0.55 20.79
C THR A 324 4.98 -0.34 21.96
N VAL A 325 6.27 -0.24 21.68
CA VAL A 325 7.29 0.01 22.71
C VAL A 325 7.20 1.42 23.26
N TRP A 326 7.00 2.41 22.40
CA TRP A 326 6.81 3.80 22.81
C TRP A 326 5.58 3.93 23.72
N LEU A 327 4.42 3.38 23.34
CA LEU A 327 3.22 3.41 24.16
C LEU A 327 3.40 2.73 25.52
N LYS A 328 4.15 1.62 25.60
CA LYS A 328 4.47 0.97 26.88
C LYS A 328 5.23 1.90 27.81
N ARG A 329 6.18 2.67 27.28
CA ARG A 329 6.93 3.66 28.07
C ARG A 329 6.03 4.79 28.57
N GLU A 330 5.21 5.36 27.67
CA GLU A 330 4.32 6.48 28.00
C GLU A 330 3.19 6.11 28.95
N LEU A 331 2.63 4.90 28.84
CA LEU A 331 1.50 4.47 29.65
C LEU A 331 1.91 3.71 30.92
N GLY A 332 3.21 3.45 31.11
CA GLY A 332 3.72 2.68 32.25
C GLY A 332 3.18 1.24 32.29
N ALA A 333 3.03 0.61 31.11
CA ALA A 333 2.46 -0.72 30.93
C ALA A 333 3.55 -1.78 30.73
#